data_49d985dc909c87284200c23376c85496
#
_entry.id   49d985dc909c87284200c23376c85496
#
_cell.length_a   1.000
_cell.length_b   1.000
_cell.length_c   1.000
_cell.angle_alpha   90.00
_cell.angle_beta   90.00
_cell.angle_gamma   90.00
#
_symmetry.space_group_name_H-M   'P 1'
#
loop_
_entity.id
_entity.type
_entity.pdbx_description
1 polymer ?
#
loop_
_entity_poly.entity_id
_entity_poly.type
_entity_poly.pdbx_seq_one_letter_code
_entity_poly.pdbx_strand_id
1 'polypeptide(L)'
;MNTNATGTPASDAKDIPRVGWIGTGVMGASMAGHLLDAGYEVTLTTRTRAKASTLLDRGARWADDPKEVAQRSDIVFGIVGFPSDVRQVFLDEHDGVIAGLSPEGILVDMTTSQPSLAVEIHQAAKRRGLHSLDAPVSGGDRGAREGTLSIMIGGEDAPVERVMPCLKCFGKTIVHQGGPGAGQHTKMVNQTLIATGMIGVCEALVYASRAGLDLPTVLQSVSSGAAGSWSLSNLAPRMIDGDFDPGFFVEHFVKDMGIALAEAKQMNLSLPGLALAEQLYLSVMAKGGAKDGTQALVRAVADLSGMDWN
;
A
#
# COMPACT_ATOMS: atom_id res chain seq x y z
N MET A 1 -17.56 -62.81 15.65
CA MET A 1 -18.14 -61.74 14.82
C MET A 1 -17.78 -60.43 15.49
N ASN A 2 -16.66 -59.81 15.09
CA ASN A 2 -16.24 -58.53 15.60
C ASN A 2 -16.32 -57.53 14.44
N THR A 3 -17.23 -56.63 14.51
CA THR A 3 -17.33 -55.50 13.58
C THR A 3 -16.52 -54.32 14.14
N ASN A 4 -15.34 -54.07 13.55
CA ASN A 4 -14.54 -52.89 13.78
C ASN A 4 -15.22 -51.70 13.06
N ALA A 5 -15.74 -50.78 13.83
CA ALA A 5 -16.11 -49.44 13.33
C ALA A 5 -14.87 -48.60 13.24
N THR A 6 -14.37 -48.39 12.04
CA THR A 6 -13.34 -47.41 11.74
C THR A 6 -13.95 -46.00 11.78
N GLY A 7 -13.77 -45.33 12.92
CA GLY A 7 -14.05 -43.90 13.00
C GLY A 7 -13.08 -43.11 12.11
N THR A 8 -13.59 -42.48 11.10
CA THR A 8 -12.88 -41.46 10.31
C THR A 8 -12.50 -40.32 11.26
N PRO A 9 -11.24 -39.90 11.34
CA PRO A 9 -10.88 -38.73 12.13
C PRO A 9 -11.56 -37.52 11.51
N ALA A 10 -12.31 -36.77 12.35
CA ALA A 10 -12.82 -35.46 11.98
C ALA A 10 -11.64 -34.62 11.51
N SER A 11 -11.71 -34.10 10.29
CA SER A 11 -10.77 -33.12 9.77
C SER A 11 -10.81 -31.92 10.71
N ASP A 12 -9.65 -31.55 11.26
CA ASP A 12 -9.44 -30.28 11.96
C ASP A 12 -9.87 -29.15 11.00
N ALA A 13 -11.10 -28.70 11.13
CA ALA A 13 -11.52 -27.44 10.58
C ALA A 13 -10.71 -26.37 11.34
N LYS A 14 -9.60 -25.91 10.77
CA LYS A 14 -8.90 -24.73 11.27
C LYS A 14 -9.95 -23.63 11.36
N ASP A 15 -10.22 -23.15 12.55
CA ASP A 15 -11.11 -22.01 12.74
C ASP A 15 -10.60 -20.87 11.86
N ILE A 16 -11.42 -20.46 10.88
CA ILE A 16 -11.11 -19.35 9.98
C ILE A 16 -11.10 -18.08 10.86
N PRO A 17 -9.99 -17.31 10.91
CA PRO A 17 -9.91 -16.15 11.77
C PRO A 17 -10.94 -15.08 11.35
N ARG A 18 -11.54 -14.41 12.31
CA ARG A 18 -12.37 -13.23 12.09
C ARG A 18 -11.46 -12.05 11.71
N VAL A 19 -11.79 -11.38 10.62
CA VAL A 19 -10.96 -10.31 10.07
C VAL A 19 -11.59 -8.95 10.33
N GLY A 20 -10.81 -8.03 10.92
CA GLY A 20 -11.10 -6.61 10.97
C GLY A 20 -10.48 -5.87 9.80
N TRP A 21 -11.18 -4.89 9.26
CA TRP A 21 -10.66 -4.05 8.16
C TRP A 21 -10.92 -2.58 8.42
N ILE A 22 -9.88 -1.75 8.37
CA ILE A 22 -9.96 -0.31 8.60
C ILE A 22 -9.46 0.44 7.36
N GLY A 23 -10.37 1.25 6.79
CA GLY A 23 -10.09 2.03 5.59
C GLY A 23 -10.55 1.36 4.29
N THR A 24 -11.60 1.91 3.69
CA THR A 24 -12.19 1.45 2.41
C THR A 24 -11.97 2.49 1.31
N GLY A 25 -10.73 2.99 1.22
CA GLY A 25 -10.29 3.82 0.10
C GLY A 25 -10.11 3.00 -1.17
N VAL A 26 -9.48 3.61 -2.19
CA VAL A 26 -9.27 3.01 -3.52
C VAL A 26 -8.65 1.60 -3.45
N MET A 27 -7.66 1.40 -2.57
CA MET A 27 -7.01 0.11 -2.38
C MET A 27 -7.80 -0.79 -1.43
N GLY A 28 -8.16 -0.26 -0.25
CA GLY A 28 -8.70 -1.04 0.86
C GLY A 28 -10.05 -1.69 0.57
N ALA A 29 -10.91 -1.04 -0.23
CA ALA A 29 -12.19 -1.63 -0.61
C ALA A 29 -12.01 -2.93 -1.44
N SER A 30 -11.08 -2.93 -2.40
CA SER A 30 -10.79 -4.10 -3.22
C SER A 30 -10.15 -5.22 -2.39
N MET A 31 -9.17 -4.89 -1.53
CA MET A 31 -8.47 -5.85 -0.69
C MET A 31 -9.43 -6.53 0.31
N ALA A 32 -10.29 -5.76 1.00
CA ALA A 32 -11.33 -6.30 1.88
C ALA A 32 -12.35 -7.16 1.10
N GLY A 33 -12.64 -6.76 -0.13
CA GLY A 33 -13.52 -7.51 -1.03
C GLY A 33 -13.01 -8.92 -1.32
N HIS A 34 -11.71 -9.08 -1.57
CA HIS A 34 -11.10 -10.39 -1.78
C HIS A 34 -11.19 -11.30 -0.55
N LEU A 35 -11.12 -10.74 0.67
CA LEU A 35 -11.31 -11.52 1.90
C LEU A 35 -12.75 -12.04 2.02
N LEU A 36 -13.74 -11.20 1.69
CA LEU A 36 -15.14 -11.63 1.64
C LEU A 36 -15.36 -12.74 0.61
N ASP A 37 -14.76 -12.60 -0.60
CA ASP A 37 -14.84 -13.63 -1.66
C ASP A 37 -14.20 -14.95 -1.23
N ALA A 38 -13.18 -14.89 -0.40
CA ALA A 38 -12.52 -16.06 0.18
C ALA A 38 -13.28 -16.66 1.40
N GLY A 39 -14.42 -16.08 1.80
CA GLY A 39 -15.28 -16.59 2.87
C GLY A 39 -14.91 -16.15 4.28
N TYR A 40 -14.05 -15.13 4.45
CA TYR A 40 -13.75 -14.57 5.76
C TYR A 40 -14.94 -13.76 6.29
N GLU A 41 -15.20 -13.85 7.60
CA GLU A 41 -16.06 -12.87 8.28
C GLU A 41 -15.30 -11.56 8.42
N VAL A 42 -15.78 -10.49 7.76
CA VAL A 42 -15.13 -9.17 7.78
C VAL A 42 -15.96 -8.17 8.56
N THR A 43 -15.39 -7.61 9.64
CA THR A 43 -15.94 -6.42 10.32
C THR A 43 -15.10 -5.21 9.92
N LEU A 44 -15.75 -4.11 9.51
CA LEU A 44 -15.03 -2.97 8.96
C LEU A 44 -15.50 -1.62 9.47
N THR A 45 -14.59 -0.64 9.43
CA THR A 45 -14.88 0.77 9.60
C THR A 45 -14.11 1.65 8.63
N THR A 46 -14.64 2.83 8.34
CA THR A 46 -14.00 3.87 7.53
C THR A 46 -14.61 5.23 7.85
N ARG A 47 -13.86 6.33 7.67
CA ARG A 47 -14.32 7.70 7.94
C ARG A 47 -15.62 8.09 7.22
N THR A 48 -15.86 7.55 6.06
CA THR A 48 -17.06 7.83 5.24
C THR A 48 -17.80 6.55 4.97
N ARG A 49 -18.84 6.24 5.76
CA ARG A 49 -19.59 4.98 5.70
C ARG A 49 -20.09 4.63 4.27
N ALA A 50 -20.46 5.65 3.49
CA ALA A 50 -20.91 5.44 2.10
C ALA A 50 -19.84 4.74 1.23
N LYS A 51 -18.55 4.90 1.52
CA LYS A 51 -17.46 4.19 0.80
C LYS A 51 -17.40 2.70 1.12
N ALA A 52 -18.10 2.24 2.13
CA ALA A 52 -18.17 0.83 2.53
C ALA A 52 -19.44 0.13 2.01
N SER A 53 -20.39 0.85 1.37
CA SER A 53 -21.70 0.31 0.99
C SER A 53 -21.63 -1.02 0.24
N THR A 54 -20.81 -1.08 -0.81
CA THR A 54 -20.64 -2.31 -1.60
C THR A 54 -20.14 -3.50 -0.78
N LEU A 55 -19.25 -3.28 0.20
CA LEU A 55 -18.76 -4.35 1.07
C LEU A 55 -19.82 -4.78 2.08
N LEU A 56 -20.60 -3.84 2.60
CA LEU A 56 -21.73 -4.12 3.50
C LEU A 56 -22.82 -4.92 2.79
N ASP A 57 -23.16 -4.55 1.55
CA ASP A 57 -24.11 -5.30 0.71
C ASP A 57 -23.62 -6.72 0.40
N ARG A 58 -22.31 -6.96 0.44
CA ARG A 58 -21.67 -8.28 0.26
C ARG A 58 -21.51 -9.05 1.57
N GLY A 59 -22.03 -8.56 2.70
CA GLY A 59 -22.08 -9.26 3.98
C GLY A 59 -21.01 -8.84 5.00
N ALA A 60 -20.20 -7.80 4.73
CA ALA A 60 -19.34 -7.23 5.76
C ALA A 60 -20.18 -6.61 6.88
N ARG A 61 -19.65 -6.63 8.11
CA ARG A 61 -20.29 -6.03 9.28
C ARG A 61 -19.69 -4.63 9.54
N TRP A 62 -20.56 -3.68 9.87
CA TRP A 62 -20.12 -2.34 10.26
C TRP A 62 -19.73 -2.29 11.74
N ALA A 63 -18.69 -1.50 12.04
CA ALA A 63 -18.34 -1.05 13.37
C ALA A 63 -18.09 0.47 13.35
N ASP A 64 -18.37 1.14 14.47
CA ASP A 64 -18.34 2.61 14.50
C ASP A 64 -16.92 3.18 14.65
N ASP A 65 -15.99 2.41 15.24
CA ASP A 65 -14.61 2.80 15.48
C ASP A 65 -13.63 1.62 15.32
N PRO A 66 -12.31 1.88 15.28
CA PRO A 66 -11.28 0.85 15.18
C PRO A 66 -11.27 -0.15 16.34
N LYS A 67 -11.58 0.28 17.56
CA LYS A 67 -11.67 -0.58 18.74
C LYS A 67 -12.79 -1.60 18.62
N GLU A 68 -13.96 -1.17 18.16
CA GLU A 68 -15.10 -2.08 17.95
C GLU A 68 -14.78 -3.10 16.85
N VAL A 69 -14.09 -2.69 15.77
CA VAL A 69 -13.56 -3.62 14.76
C VAL A 69 -12.66 -4.65 15.44
N ALA A 70 -11.71 -4.21 16.27
CA ALA A 70 -10.75 -5.06 16.93
C ALA A 70 -11.40 -6.05 17.91
N GLN A 71 -12.38 -5.62 18.69
CA GLN A 71 -13.13 -6.49 19.62
C GLN A 71 -13.82 -7.67 18.94
N ARG A 72 -14.14 -7.54 17.66
CA ARG A 72 -14.86 -8.55 16.86
C ARG A 72 -13.91 -9.36 15.96
N SER A 73 -12.59 -9.17 16.08
CA SER A 73 -11.63 -9.73 15.16
C SER A 73 -10.45 -10.40 15.86
N ASP A 74 -9.83 -11.34 15.17
CA ASP A 74 -8.60 -12.01 15.59
C ASP A 74 -7.38 -11.40 14.88
N ILE A 75 -7.61 -10.88 13.65
CA ILE A 75 -6.62 -10.18 12.82
C ILE A 75 -7.25 -8.88 12.32
N VAL A 76 -6.60 -7.74 12.52
CA VAL A 76 -7.06 -6.44 12.03
C VAL A 76 -6.08 -5.85 11.03
N PHE A 77 -6.55 -5.63 9.80
CA PHE A 77 -5.83 -4.92 8.76
C PHE A 77 -6.25 -3.45 8.71
N GLY A 78 -5.28 -2.55 8.52
CA GLY A 78 -5.54 -1.13 8.29
C GLY A 78 -4.80 -0.62 7.06
N ILE A 79 -5.50 0.15 6.22
CA ILE A 79 -4.90 0.87 5.11
C ILE A 79 -5.55 2.26 5.00
N VAL A 80 -4.78 3.27 5.42
CA VAL A 80 -5.26 4.65 5.55
C VAL A 80 -4.36 5.63 4.77
N GLY A 81 -4.51 6.94 4.96
CA GLY A 81 -3.85 7.93 4.12
C GLY A 81 -2.43 8.30 4.56
N PHE A 82 -2.26 8.61 5.85
CA PHE A 82 -1.07 9.28 6.38
C PHE A 82 -0.58 8.61 7.67
N PRO A 83 0.71 8.80 8.06
CA PRO A 83 1.24 8.28 9.32
C PRO A 83 0.46 8.74 10.56
N SER A 84 -0.11 9.95 10.55
CA SER A 84 -0.99 10.43 11.61
C SER A 84 -2.28 9.61 11.73
N ASP A 85 -2.88 9.23 10.60
CA ASP A 85 -4.05 8.35 10.58
C ASP A 85 -3.68 6.94 11.12
N VAL A 86 -2.50 6.41 10.73
CA VAL A 86 -1.99 5.13 11.23
C VAL A 86 -1.83 5.17 12.74
N ARG A 87 -1.20 6.22 13.27
CA ARG A 87 -1.04 6.43 14.71
C ARG A 87 -2.39 6.44 15.42
N GLN A 88 -3.35 7.20 14.92
CA GLN A 88 -4.68 7.28 15.49
C GLN A 88 -5.41 5.93 15.45
N VAL A 89 -5.41 5.26 14.31
CA VAL A 89 -6.11 3.98 14.13
C VAL A 89 -5.54 2.88 15.03
N PHE A 90 -4.21 2.78 15.13
CA PHE A 90 -3.62 1.66 15.85
C PHE A 90 -3.30 1.97 17.32
N LEU A 91 -2.84 3.19 17.65
CA LEU A 91 -2.27 3.53 18.95
C LEU A 91 -3.19 4.37 19.86
N ASP A 92 -4.35 4.82 19.38
CA ASP A 92 -5.27 5.54 20.26
C ASP A 92 -5.69 4.63 21.41
N GLU A 93 -5.51 5.14 22.67
CA GLU A 93 -5.73 4.37 23.88
C GLU A 93 -7.21 4.11 24.18
N HIS A 94 -8.11 4.89 23.58
CA HIS A 94 -9.55 4.82 23.80
C HIS A 94 -10.25 4.07 22.68
N ASP A 95 -10.00 4.44 21.42
CA ASP A 95 -10.76 4.00 20.26
C ASP A 95 -9.89 3.28 19.19
N GLY A 96 -8.57 3.12 19.45
CA GLY A 96 -7.65 2.46 18.55
C GLY A 96 -7.72 0.92 18.61
N VAL A 97 -7.14 0.27 17.61
CA VAL A 97 -7.09 -1.20 17.49
C VAL A 97 -6.48 -1.84 18.74
N ILE A 98 -5.40 -1.24 19.25
CA ILE A 98 -4.68 -1.77 20.43
C ILE A 98 -5.55 -1.78 21.70
N ALA A 99 -6.58 -0.94 21.76
CA ALA A 99 -7.50 -0.86 22.89
C ALA A 99 -8.60 -1.94 22.84
N GLY A 100 -8.84 -2.54 21.67
CA GLY A 100 -9.94 -3.48 21.45
C GLY A 100 -9.52 -4.93 21.24
N LEU A 101 -8.31 -5.17 20.73
CA LEU A 101 -7.85 -6.51 20.35
C LEU A 101 -7.61 -7.39 21.59
N SER A 102 -8.03 -8.65 21.52
CA SER A 102 -7.76 -9.64 22.56
C SER A 102 -6.29 -10.08 22.54
N PRO A 103 -5.71 -10.58 23.65
CA PRO A 103 -4.36 -11.14 23.67
C PRO A 103 -4.15 -12.14 22.53
N GLU A 104 -2.92 -12.20 22.00
CA GLU A 104 -2.52 -12.99 20.81
C GLU A 104 -3.15 -12.51 19.49
N GLY A 105 -3.98 -11.47 19.49
CA GLY A 105 -4.50 -10.84 18.27
C GLY A 105 -3.41 -10.14 17.47
N ILE A 106 -3.63 -10.02 16.16
CA ILE A 106 -2.65 -9.45 15.23
C ILE A 106 -3.20 -8.18 14.59
N LEU A 107 -2.43 -7.10 14.64
CA LEU A 107 -2.68 -5.89 13.88
C LEU A 107 -1.68 -5.78 12.71
N VAL A 108 -2.18 -5.39 11.53
CA VAL A 108 -1.41 -5.34 10.27
C VAL A 108 -1.59 -3.98 9.63
N ASP A 109 -0.54 -3.16 9.64
CA ASP A 109 -0.55 -1.87 8.92
C ASP A 109 -0.11 -2.07 7.47
N MET A 110 -1.03 -1.90 6.54
CA MET A 110 -0.78 -1.99 5.10
C MET A 110 -0.57 -0.61 4.44
N THR A 111 -0.63 0.45 5.24
CA THR A 111 -0.37 1.82 4.80
C THR A 111 1.12 2.01 4.52
N THR A 112 1.48 2.78 3.49
CA THR A 112 2.85 3.31 3.40
C THR A 112 3.03 4.37 4.48
N SER A 113 3.82 4.03 5.50
CA SER A 113 4.03 4.82 6.70
C SER A 113 5.51 4.84 7.13
N GLN A 114 5.80 5.43 8.28
CA GLN A 114 7.16 5.55 8.80
C GLN A 114 7.64 4.20 9.37
N PRO A 115 8.84 3.72 8.99
CA PRO A 115 9.47 2.55 9.64
C PRO A 115 9.56 2.70 11.18
N SER A 116 9.89 3.89 11.66
CA SER A 116 9.94 4.21 13.08
C SER A 116 8.58 4.07 13.79
N LEU A 117 7.47 4.46 13.10
CA LEU A 117 6.12 4.25 13.63
C LEU A 117 5.74 2.76 13.67
N ALA A 118 6.15 1.96 12.70
CA ALA A 118 5.93 0.51 12.73
C ALA A 118 6.62 -0.14 13.94
N VAL A 119 7.84 0.28 14.27
CA VAL A 119 8.55 -0.16 15.49
C VAL A 119 7.82 0.28 16.76
N GLU A 120 7.32 1.51 16.81
CA GLU A 120 6.53 2.03 17.95
C GLU A 120 5.24 1.22 18.16
N ILE A 121 4.50 0.94 17.06
CA ILE A 121 3.29 0.12 17.10
C ILE A 121 3.63 -1.28 17.63
N HIS A 122 4.72 -1.89 17.14
CA HIS A 122 5.17 -3.19 17.62
C HIS A 122 5.42 -3.19 19.13
N GLN A 123 6.16 -2.20 19.65
CA GLN A 123 6.44 -2.10 21.07
C GLN A 123 5.17 -1.91 21.90
N ALA A 124 4.22 -1.11 21.41
CA ALA A 124 2.95 -0.89 22.09
C ALA A 124 2.08 -2.16 22.08
N ALA A 125 1.99 -2.87 20.96
CA ALA A 125 1.29 -4.15 20.85
C ALA A 125 1.87 -5.21 21.79
N LYS A 126 3.19 -5.36 21.81
CA LYS A 126 3.90 -6.33 22.65
C LYS A 126 3.64 -6.12 24.15
N ARG A 127 3.54 -4.86 24.60
CA ARG A 127 3.20 -4.57 26.01
C ARG A 127 1.80 -5.05 26.42
N ARG A 128 0.92 -5.29 25.45
CA ARG A 128 -0.44 -5.81 25.67
C ARG A 128 -0.62 -7.28 25.28
N GLY A 129 0.46 -8.00 24.99
CA GLY A 129 0.40 -9.40 24.53
C GLY A 129 -0.20 -9.55 23.13
N LEU A 130 -0.07 -8.51 22.28
CA LEU A 130 -0.52 -8.49 20.89
C LEU A 130 0.67 -8.59 19.94
N HIS A 131 0.38 -8.95 18.71
CA HIS A 131 1.35 -8.95 17.61
C HIS A 131 1.07 -7.83 16.62
N SER A 132 2.12 -7.29 15.99
CA SER A 132 1.98 -6.31 14.93
C SER A 132 2.87 -6.62 13.74
N LEU A 133 2.37 -6.30 12.55
CA LEU A 133 3.08 -6.41 11.29
C LEU A 133 2.93 -5.09 10.53
N ASP A 134 3.99 -4.66 9.87
CA ASP A 134 3.95 -3.66 8.83
C ASP A 134 4.01 -4.35 7.46
N ALA A 135 3.03 -4.12 6.61
CA ALA A 135 2.85 -4.86 5.37
C ALA A 135 2.44 -3.94 4.20
N PRO A 136 3.20 -2.87 3.93
CA PRO A 136 2.91 -1.98 2.81
C PRO A 136 2.95 -2.71 1.49
N VAL A 137 2.21 -2.15 0.51
CA VAL A 137 1.94 -2.80 -0.77
C VAL A 137 2.45 -2.00 -1.97
N SER A 138 2.71 -2.70 -3.07
CA SER A 138 2.99 -2.14 -4.40
C SER A 138 2.13 -2.83 -5.45
N GLY A 139 1.71 -2.07 -6.49
CA GLY A 139 0.83 -2.56 -7.56
C GLY A 139 -0.34 -1.64 -7.87
N GLY A 140 -0.53 -0.58 -7.06
CA GLY A 140 -1.56 0.43 -7.24
C GLY A 140 -2.99 -0.13 -7.10
N ASP A 141 -3.94 0.67 -7.54
CA ASP A 141 -5.37 0.33 -7.55
C ASP A 141 -5.68 -0.88 -8.43
N ARG A 142 -4.98 -1.02 -9.56
CA ARG A 142 -5.10 -2.18 -10.45
C ARG A 142 -4.69 -3.47 -9.75
N GLY A 143 -3.51 -3.49 -9.12
CA GLY A 143 -3.05 -4.67 -8.37
C GLY A 143 -3.98 -5.03 -7.22
N ALA A 144 -4.59 -4.04 -6.56
CA ALA A 144 -5.59 -4.28 -5.52
C ALA A 144 -6.86 -4.93 -6.09
N ARG A 145 -7.38 -4.44 -7.22
CA ARG A 145 -8.56 -5.02 -7.89
C ARG A 145 -8.31 -6.44 -8.40
N GLU A 146 -7.14 -6.67 -8.98
CA GLU A 146 -6.77 -7.97 -9.59
C GLU A 146 -6.25 -8.99 -8.55
N GLY A 147 -6.04 -8.62 -7.28
CA GLY A 147 -5.48 -9.49 -6.26
C GLY A 147 -3.99 -9.84 -6.52
N THR A 148 -3.26 -8.95 -7.18
CA THR A 148 -1.89 -9.20 -7.66
C THR A 148 -0.82 -8.33 -6.98
N LEU A 149 -1.13 -7.79 -5.80
CA LEU A 149 -0.22 -6.91 -5.07
C LEU A 149 1.10 -7.59 -4.72
N SER A 150 2.17 -6.79 -4.70
CA SER A 150 3.41 -7.12 -3.99
C SER A 150 3.31 -6.59 -2.57
N ILE A 151 3.51 -7.46 -1.58
CA ILE A 151 3.39 -7.17 -0.14
C ILE A 151 4.74 -7.37 0.53
N MET A 152 5.22 -6.35 1.22
CA MET A 152 6.52 -6.31 1.89
C MET A 152 6.27 -6.37 3.40
N ILE A 153 6.55 -7.51 4.06
CA ILE A 153 6.15 -7.72 5.45
C ILE A 153 7.34 -7.51 6.39
N GLY A 154 7.14 -6.70 7.42
CA GLY A 154 8.01 -6.61 8.59
C GLY A 154 7.29 -7.11 9.85
N GLY A 155 8.01 -7.83 10.71
CA GLY A 155 7.50 -8.34 11.96
C GLY A 155 8.08 -9.69 12.34
N GLU A 156 7.55 -10.33 13.39
CA GLU A 156 7.99 -11.64 13.87
C GLU A 156 7.44 -12.77 12.97
N ASP A 157 8.16 -13.90 12.84
CA ASP A 157 7.83 -15.01 11.94
C ASP A 157 6.44 -15.63 12.21
N ALA A 158 6.14 -15.93 13.47
CA ALA A 158 4.90 -16.64 13.83
C ALA A 158 3.63 -15.84 13.47
N PRO A 159 3.49 -14.53 13.76
CA PRO A 159 2.40 -13.71 13.26
C PRO A 159 2.34 -13.64 11.73
N VAL A 160 3.48 -13.59 11.03
CA VAL A 160 3.52 -13.58 9.55
C VAL A 160 2.89 -14.85 9.00
N GLU A 161 3.22 -16.02 9.54
CA GLU A 161 2.63 -17.31 9.12
C GLU A 161 1.11 -17.33 9.32
N ARG A 162 0.62 -16.75 10.43
CA ARG A 162 -0.82 -16.71 10.76
C ARG A 162 -1.62 -15.81 9.81
N VAL A 163 -1.05 -14.71 9.33
CA VAL A 163 -1.75 -13.79 8.41
C VAL A 163 -1.58 -14.18 6.93
N MET A 164 -0.64 -15.06 6.62
CA MET A 164 -0.32 -15.43 5.24
C MET A 164 -1.54 -15.91 4.41
N PRO A 165 -2.49 -16.70 4.94
CA PRO A 165 -3.69 -17.08 4.20
C PRO A 165 -4.54 -15.89 3.79
N CYS A 166 -4.69 -14.87 4.66
CA CYS A 166 -5.41 -13.64 4.32
C CYS A 166 -4.69 -12.83 3.24
N LEU A 167 -3.36 -12.67 3.36
CA LEU A 167 -2.56 -11.92 2.40
C LEU A 167 -2.60 -12.53 1.00
N LYS A 168 -2.66 -13.84 0.89
CA LYS A 168 -2.76 -14.57 -0.39
C LYS A 168 -4.06 -14.30 -1.15
N CYS A 169 -5.10 -13.77 -0.49
CA CYS A 169 -6.34 -13.41 -1.16
C CYS A 169 -6.17 -12.22 -2.13
N PHE A 170 -5.22 -11.31 -1.85
CA PHE A 170 -5.02 -10.09 -2.63
C PHE A 170 -3.55 -9.80 -3.00
N GLY A 171 -2.62 -10.67 -2.62
CA GLY A 171 -1.18 -10.57 -2.91
C GLY A 171 -0.66 -11.72 -3.75
N LYS A 172 0.09 -11.39 -4.80
CA LYS A 172 0.78 -12.37 -5.65
C LYS A 172 2.22 -12.60 -5.22
N THR A 173 2.92 -11.54 -4.85
CA THR A 173 4.30 -11.56 -4.37
C THR A 173 4.29 -11.12 -2.91
N ILE A 174 4.52 -12.03 -1.98
CA ILE A 174 4.45 -11.75 -0.55
C ILE A 174 5.79 -12.15 0.06
N VAL A 175 6.53 -11.18 0.60
CA VAL A 175 7.90 -11.41 1.07
C VAL A 175 8.07 -10.86 2.48
N HIS A 176 8.50 -11.73 3.39
CA HIS A 176 8.93 -11.34 4.72
C HIS A 176 10.33 -10.72 4.65
N GLN A 177 10.45 -9.48 5.08
CA GLN A 177 11.65 -8.65 4.93
C GLN A 177 12.54 -8.63 6.19
N GLY A 178 12.02 -9.14 7.30
CA GLY A 178 12.69 -9.13 8.60
C GLY A 178 11.82 -8.59 9.73
N GLY A 179 12.43 -8.09 10.80
CA GLY A 179 11.74 -7.58 11.98
C GLY A 179 10.83 -6.38 11.74
N PRO A 180 10.20 -5.85 12.82
CA PRO A 180 9.29 -4.71 12.74
C PRO A 180 9.93 -3.49 12.06
N GLY A 181 9.21 -2.88 11.10
CA GLY A 181 9.67 -1.77 10.28
C GLY A 181 10.39 -2.17 8.99
N ALA A 182 10.80 -3.44 8.81
CA ALA A 182 11.50 -3.90 7.63
C ALA A 182 10.62 -3.84 6.36
N GLY A 183 9.32 -4.07 6.48
CA GLY A 183 8.37 -3.89 5.38
C GLY A 183 8.31 -2.44 4.91
N GLN A 184 8.20 -1.49 5.86
CA GLN A 184 8.19 -0.05 5.55
C GLN A 184 9.53 0.41 4.97
N HIS A 185 10.67 -0.04 5.49
CA HIS A 185 11.99 0.25 4.88
C HIS A 185 12.07 -0.27 3.44
N THR A 186 11.59 -1.49 3.18
CA THR A 186 11.55 -2.04 1.82
C THR A 186 10.61 -1.22 0.93
N LYS A 187 9.51 -0.71 1.48
CA LYS A 187 8.63 0.22 0.75
C LYS A 187 9.35 1.52 0.40
N MET A 188 10.21 2.05 1.29
CA MET A 188 11.02 3.24 0.97
C MET A 188 12.00 2.97 -0.18
N VAL A 189 12.60 1.78 -0.25
CA VAL A 189 13.41 1.35 -1.41
C VAL A 189 12.57 1.35 -2.69
N ASN A 190 11.36 0.76 -2.65
CA ASN A 190 10.43 0.75 -3.79
C ASN A 190 10.08 2.17 -4.24
N GLN A 191 9.74 3.07 -3.32
CA GLN A 191 9.36 4.45 -3.66
C GLN A 191 10.54 5.26 -4.20
N THR A 192 11.75 5.04 -3.69
CA THR A 192 12.97 5.67 -4.22
C THR A 192 13.22 5.29 -5.68
N LEU A 193 13.09 3.99 -6.02
CA LEU A 193 13.25 3.51 -7.40
C LEU A 193 12.20 4.10 -8.34
N ILE A 194 10.93 4.15 -7.89
CA ILE A 194 9.84 4.72 -8.71
C ILE A 194 10.07 6.23 -8.91
N ALA A 195 10.38 6.96 -7.84
CA ALA A 195 10.53 8.42 -7.91
C ALA A 195 11.68 8.85 -8.83
N THR A 196 12.85 8.25 -8.67
CA THR A 196 14.01 8.55 -9.51
C THR A 196 13.82 8.07 -10.95
N GLY A 197 13.20 6.92 -11.16
CA GLY A 197 12.89 6.39 -12.48
C GLY A 197 11.90 7.25 -13.25
N MET A 198 10.92 7.87 -12.57
CA MET A 198 9.94 8.77 -13.21
C MET A 198 10.57 10.04 -13.77
N ILE A 199 11.61 10.59 -13.14
CA ILE A 199 12.38 11.71 -13.72
C ILE A 199 12.89 11.30 -15.10
N GLY A 200 13.59 10.16 -15.17
CA GLY A 200 14.15 9.68 -16.43
C GLY A 200 13.10 9.43 -17.52
N VAL A 201 11.93 8.89 -17.15
CA VAL A 201 10.81 8.69 -18.09
C VAL A 201 10.31 10.03 -18.63
N CYS A 202 10.10 11.02 -17.75
CA CYS A 202 9.62 12.35 -18.15
C CYS A 202 10.64 13.09 -19.02
N GLU A 203 11.92 13.10 -18.61
CA GLU A 203 13.00 13.72 -19.40
C GLU A 203 13.16 13.07 -20.79
N ALA A 204 13.07 11.73 -20.87
CA ALA A 204 13.15 11.02 -22.13
C ALA A 204 12.00 11.40 -23.10
N LEU A 205 10.77 11.52 -22.59
CA LEU A 205 9.63 11.94 -23.41
C LEU A 205 9.75 13.40 -23.84
N VAL A 206 10.16 14.30 -22.96
CA VAL A 206 10.40 15.72 -23.27
C VAL A 206 11.52 15.87 -24.32
N TYR A 207 12.62 15.10 -24.17
CA TYR A 207 13.69 15.07 -25.16
C TYR A 207 13.19 14.59 -26.52
N ALA A 208 12.48 13.46 -26.55
CA ALA A 208 11.96 12.87 -27.80
C ALA A 208 10.99 13.82 -28.53
N SER A 209 10.09 14.46 -27.77
CA SER A 209 9.16 15.47 -28.30
C SER A 209 9.91 16.67 -28.88
N ARG A 210 10.91 17.21 -28.19
CA ARG A 210 11.71 18.34 -28.68
C ARG A 210 12.54 17.98 -29.92
N ALA A 211 12.95 16.72 -30.05
CA ALA A 211 13.68 16.19 -31.22
C ALA A 211 12.75 15.91 -32.41
N GLY A 212 11.43 16.08 -32.27
CA GLY A 212 10.46 15.80 -33.34
C GLY A 212 10.23 14.31 -33.61
N LEU A 213 10.53 13.44 -32.63
CA LEU A 213 10.32 12.00 -32.79
C LEU A 213 8.86 11.64 -32.51
N ASP A 214 8.37 10.57 -33.19
CA ASP A 214 7.10 9.96 -32.86
C ASP A 214 7.17 9.19 -31.54
N LEU A 215 6.51 9.70 -30.49
CA LEU A 215 6.64 9.19 -29.14
C LEU A 215 6.20 7.71 -28.99
N PRO A 216 5.07 7.27 -29.59
CA PRO A 216 4.69 5.86 -29.57
C PRO A 216 5.76 4.95 -30.20
N THR A 217 6.35 5.34 -31.31
CA THR A 217 7.42 4.59 -31.99
C THR A 217 8.69 4.53 -31.12
N VAL A 218 9.04 5.61 -30.42
CA VAL A 218 10.15 5.63 -29.46
C VAL A 218 9.89 4.61 -28.36
N LEU A 219 8.69 4.58 -27.77
CA LEU A 219 8.36 3.64 -26.70
C LEU A 219 8.48 2.18 -27.16
N GLN A 220 8.07 1.84 -28.39
CA GLN A 220 8.24 0.48 -28.93
C GLN A 220 9.71 0.04 -28.91
N SER A 221 10.62 0.96 -29.19
CA SER A 221 12.05 0.67 -29.27
C SER A 221 12.70 0.51 -27.89
N VAL A 222 12.32 1.34 -26.89
CA VAL A 222 13.05 1.44 -25.62
C VAL A 222 12.42 0.63 -24.49
N SER A 223 11.12 0.30 -24.57
CA SER A 223 10.40 -0.34 -23.46
C SER A 223 10.84 -1.79 -23.20
N SER A 224 11.29 -2.51 -24.24
CA SER A 224 11.71 -3.92 -24.15
C SER A 224 13.18 -4.11 -23.82
N GLY A 225 13.99 -3.04 -23.85
CA GLY A 225 15.43 -3.07 -23.61
C GLY A 225 15.82 -2.71 -22.18
N ALA A 226 17.11 -2.39 -22.00
CA ALA A 226 17.69 -2.03 -20.72
C ALA A 226 17.06 -0.78 -20.06
N ALA A 227 16.44 0.10 -20.86
CA ALA A 227 15.69 1.26 -20.36
C ALA A 227 14.29 0.91 -19.81
N GLY A 228 13.82 -0.32 -20.02
CA GLY A 228 12.48 -0.77 -19.65
C GLY A 228 12.20 -0.62 -18.15
N SER A 229 10.99 -0.15 -17.83
CA SER A 229 10.46 -0.09 -16.47
C SER A 229 8.95 -0.17 -16.48
N TRP A 230 8.36 -0.51 -15.34
CA TRP A 230 6.90 -0.49 -15.21
C TRP A 230 6.33 0.90 -15.54
N SER A 231 6.97 1.97 -15.03
CA SER A 231 6.55 3.35 -15.30
C SER A 231 6.62 3.69 -16.79
N LEU A 232 7.70 3.30 -17.45
CA LEU A 232 7.83 3.51 -18.91
C LEU A 232 6.74 2.78 -19.68
N SER A 233 6.44 1.52 -19.33
CA SER A 233 5.46 0.71 -20.06
C SER A 233 4.00 1.07 -19.78
N ASN A 234 3.67 1.57 -18.56
CA ASN A 234 2.29 1.77 -18.14
C ASN A 234 1.90 3.25 -17.99
N LEU A 235 2.85 4.14 -17.70
CA LEU A 235 2.57 5.55 -17.46
C LEU A 235 2.98 6.46 -18.63
N ALA A 236 4.06 6.13 -19.36
CA ALA A 236 4.45 6.94 -20.50
C ALA A 236 3.38 6.99 -21.63
N PRO A 237 2.67 5.91 -21.98
CA PRO A 237 1.53 6.02 -22.92
C PRO A 237 0.47 6.99 -22.43
N ARG A 238 0.13 6.96 -21.15
CA ARG A 238 -0.85 7.88 -20.55
C ARG A 238 -0.40 9.34 -20.59
N MET A 239 0.92 9.60 -20.38
CA MET A 239 1.49 10.94 -20.55
C MET A 239 1.32 11.45 -21.99
N ILE A 240 1.52 10.58 -22.99
CA ILE A 240 1.35 10.92 -24.40
C ILE A 240 -0.10 11.22 -24.75
N ASP A 241 -1.03 10.45 -24.17
CA ASP A 241 -2.47 10.60 -24.38
C ASP A 241 -3.10 11.75 -23.54
N GLY A 242 -2.31 12.45 -22.71
CA GLY A 242 -2.82 13.49 -21.80
C GLY A 242 -3.69 12.95 -20.67
N ASP A 243 -3.60 11.65 -20.35
CA ASP A 243 -4.34 11.01 -19.27
C ASP A 243 -3.57 11.12 -17.95
N PHE A 244 -4.03 12.03 -17.09
CA PHE A 244 -3.47 12.26 -15.76
C PHE A 244 -4.37 11.77 -14.63
N ASP A 245 -5.38 10.97 -14.93
CA ASP A 245 -6.22 10.35 -13.90
C ASP A 245 -5.36 9.49 -12.94
N PRO A 246 -5.64 9.52 -11.63
CA PRO A 246 -4.77 8.90 -10.66
C PRO A 246 -4.97 7.39 -10.53
N GLY A 247 -3.95 6.60 -10.85
CA GLY A 247 -3.76 5.27 -10.25
C GLY A 247 -3.08 5.36 -8.88
N PHE A 248 -2.28 6.43 -8.68
CA PHE A 248 -1.66 6.81 -7.41
C PHE A 248 -1.51 8.34 -7.37
N PHE A 249 -2.07 8.98 -6.35
CA PHE A 249 -2.09 10.43 -6.23
C PHE A 249 -0.70 11.03 -5.99
N VAL A 250 -0.43 12.18 -6.62
CA VAL A 250 0.79 12.97 -6.40
C VAL A 250 0.98 13.29 -4.92
N GLU A 251 -0.06 13.74 -4.20
CA GLU A 251 0.05 14.09 -2.76
C GLU A 251 0.49 12.93 -1.89
N HIS A 252 0.04 11.69 -2.18
CA HIS A 252 0.47 10.49 -1.47
C HIS A 252 1.89 10.11 -1.82
N PHE A 253 2.31 10.35 -3.06
CA PHE A 253 3.68 10.07 -3.47
C PHE A 253 4.68 11.06 -2.86
N VAL A 254 4.32 12.35 -2.77
CA VAL A 254 5.11 13.37 -2.05
C VAL A 254 5.24 12.99 -0.57
N LYS A 255 4.15 12.55 0.07
CA LYS A 255 4.20 12.01 1.44
C LYS A 255 5.20 10.85 1.54
N ASP A 256 5.17 9.89 0.62
CA ASP A 256 6.06 8.72 0.64
C ASP A 256 7.53 9.12 0.49
N MET A 257 7.84 10.04 -0.42
CA MET A 257 9.19 10.59 -0.60
C MET A 257 9.66 11.34 0.65
N GLY A 258 8.81 12.15 1.26
CA GLY A 258 9.12 12.85 2.51
C GLY A 258 9.43 11.89 3.67
N ILE A 259 8.70 10.77 3.79
CA ILE A 259 9.01 9.71 4.75
C ILE A 259 10.40 9.13 4.48
N ALA A 260 10.68 8.74 3.24
CA ALA A 260 11.96 8.15 2.87
C ALA A 260 13.14 9.10 3.09
N LEU A 261 12.99 10.39 2.80
CA LEU A 261 14.01 11.42 3.06
C LEU A 261 14.22 11.67 4.56
N ALA A 262 13.15 11.66 5.36
CA ALA A 262 13.25 11.80 6.81
C ALA A 262 14.00 10.62 7.44
N GLU A 263 13.69 9.38 7.04
CA GLU A 263 14.40 8.18 7.50
C GLU A 263 15.86 8.18 7.02
N ALA A 264 16.12 8.57 5.76
CA ALA A 264 17.48 8.70 5.24
C ALA A 264 18.31 9.70 6.05
N LYS A 265 17.73 10.82 6.45
CA LYS A 265 18.38 11.83 7.29
C LYS A 265 18.77 11.27 8.66
N GLN A 266 17.91 10.46 9.29
CA GLN A 266 18.22 9.80 10.57
C GLN A 266 19.39 8.80 10.43
N MET A 267 19.49 8.14 9.29
CA MET A 267 20.58 7.21 8.95
C MET A 267 21.86 7.91 8.44
N ASN A 268 21.89 9.24 8.35
CA ASN A 268 22.95 10.03 7.69
C ASN A 268 23.22 9.59 6.24
N LEU A 269 22.15 9.23 5.52
CA LEU A 269 22.21 8.74 4.15
C LEU A 269 21.81 9.86 3.17
N SER A 270 22.63 10.06 2.12
CA SER A 270 22.34 11.02 1.05
C SER A 270 21.58 10.36 -0.10
N LEU A 271 20.40 10.89 -0.43
CA LEU A 271 19.54 10.44 -1.53
C LEU A 271 19.22 11.61 -2.48
N PRO A 272 20.21 12.13 -3.25
CA PRO A 272 20.02 13.34 -4.05
C PRO A 272 18.94 13.17 -5.14
N GLY A 273 18.85 12.01 -5.77
CA GLY A 273 17.83 11.74 -6.79
C GLY A 273 16.41 11.77 -6.21
N LEU A 274 16.20 11.20 -5.02
CA LEU A 274 14.90 11.22 -4.35
C LEU A 274 14.52 12.65 -3.91
N ALA A 275 15.49 13.43 -3.40
CA ALA A 275 15.27 14.81 -3.02
C ALA A 275 14.88 15.68 -4.23
N LEU A 276 15.54 15.47 -5.39
CA LEU A 276 15.17 16.13 -6.64
C LEU A 276 13.75 15.75 -7.08
N ALA A 277 13.41 14.46 -7.03
CA ALA A 277 12.07 14.00 -7.38
C ALA A 277 10.99 14.66 -6.52
N GLU A 278 11.19 14.72 -5.20
CA GLU A 278 10.25 15.37 -4.29
C GLU A 278 10.03 16.84 -4.68
N GLN A 279 11.10 17.61 -4.96
CA GLN A 279 10.99 19.01 -5.37
C GLN A 279 10.23 19.18 -6.69
N LEU A 280 10.44 18.31 -7.66
CA LEU A 280 9.69 18.33 -8.92
C LEU A 280 8.21 18.00 -8.72
N TYR A 281 7.85 17.03 -7.86
CA TYR A 281 6.47 16.72 -7.53
C TYR A 281 5.80 17.82 -6.69
N LEU A 282 6.53 18.52 -5.83
CA LEU A 282 6.02 19.72 -5.15
C LEU A 282 5.66 20.82 -6.15
N SER A 283 6.42 20.96 -7.26
CA SER A 283 6.05 21.86 -8.36
C SER A 283 4.71 21.47 -9.01
N VAL A 284 4.45 20.16 -9.22
CA VAL A 284 3.15 19.68 -9.70
C VAL A 284 2.03 20.06 -8.72
N MET A 285 2.24 19.84 -7.42
CA MET A 285 1.26 20.21 -6.38
C MET A 285 0.99 21.72 -6.33
N ALA A 286 2.03 22.55 -6.44
CA ALA A 286 1.91 24.00 -6.44
C ALA A 286 1.05 24.53 -7.61
N LYS A 287 0.96 23.77 -8.70
CA LYS A 287 0.10 24.06 -9.87
C LYS A 287 -1.29 23.41 -9.78
N GLY A 288 -1.68 22.87 -8.63
CA GLY A 288 -3.00 22.27 -8.40
C GLY A 288 -3.08 20.77 -8.69
N GLY A 289 -1.98 20.09 -9.10
CA GLY A 289 -1.95 18.68 -9.47
C GLY A 289 -1.85 17.69 -8.30
N ALA A 290 -2.21 18.06 -7.08
CA ALA A 290 -2.13 17.19 -5.90
C ALA A 290 -2.96 15.89 -6.05
N LYS A 291 -4.07 15.97 -6.75
CA LYS A 291 -5.00 14.87 -7.02
C LYS A 291 -4.79 14.18 -8.37
N ASP A 292 -3.84 14.63 -9.16
CA ASP A 292 -3.46 13.98 -10.40
C ASP A 292 -2.67 12.69 -10.12
N GLY A 293 -2.55 11.85 -11.13
CA GLY A 293 -1.67 10.68 -11.13
C GLY A 293 -0.19 11.08 -11.16
N THR A 294 0.68 10.21 -10.65
CA THR A 294 2.14 10.48 -10.57
C THR A 294 2.78 10.77 -11.93
N GLN A 295 2.17 10.34 -13.03
CA GLN A 295 2.60 10.67 -14.40
C GLN A 295 2.50 12.16 -14.74
N ALA A 296 1.76 12.97 -13.98
CA ALA A 296 1.69 14.42 -14.14
C ALA A 296 3.05 15.13 -13.96
N LEU A 297 4.08 14.41 -13.46
CA LEU A 297 5.45 14.92 -13.37
C LEU A 297 5.97 15.42 -14.72
N VAL A 298 5.57 14.82 -15.84
CA VAL A 298 6.00 15.24 -17.17
C VAL A 298 5.70 16.71 -17.45
N ARG A 299 4.59 17.25 -16.93
CA ARG A 299 4.24 18.67 -17.07
C ARG A 299 5.28 19.56 -16.39
N ALA A 300 5.71 19.23 -15.17
CA ALA A 300 6.72 20.00 -14.46
C ALA A 300 8.08 19.96 -15.17
N VAL A 301 8.46 18.80 -15.72
CA VAL A 301 9.73 18.63 -16.46
C VAL A 301 9.69 19.39 -17.78
N ALA A 302 8.57 19.37 -18.52
CA ALA A 302 8.39 20.12 -19.76
C ALA A 302 8.47 21.64 -19.52
N ASP A 303 7.82 22.14 -18.45
CA ASP A 303 7.86 23.55 -18.05
C ASP A 303 9.29 24.07 -17.83
N LEU A 304 10.17 23.28 -17.21
CA LEU A 304 11.59 23.65 -17.03
C LEU A 304 12.31 23.92 -18.36
N SER A 305 11.80 23.39 -19.44
CA SER A 305 12.34 23.56 -20.81
C SER A 305 11.50 24.53 -21.66
N GLY A 306 10.53 25.23 -21.05
CA GLY A 306 9.62 26.14 -21.75
C GLY A 306 8.76 25.41 -22.79
N MET A 307 8.38 24.16 -22.50
CA MET A 307 7.48 23.34 -23.32
C MET A 307 6.15 23.19 -22.61
N ASP A 308 5.07 23.28 -23.37
CA ASP A 308 3.74 22.96 -22.91
C ASP A 308 3.48 21.46 -23.12
N TRP A 309 3.04 20.76 -22.09
CA TRP A 309 2.69 19.35 -22.15
C TRP A 309 1.21 19.21 -21.78
N ASN A 310 0.39 19.10 -22.80
CA ASN A 310 -1.08 19.01 -22.69
C ASN A 310 -1.55 17.53 -22.62
#